data_c6f6ca6b9e4cbed845c2e2ae1229f855
#
_entry.id   c6f6ca6b9e4cbed845c2e2ae1229f855
#
_cell.length_a   1.000
_cell.length_b   1.000
_cell.length_c   1.000
_cell.angle_alpha   90.00
_cell.angle_beta   90.00
_cell.angle_gamma   90.00
#
_symmetry.space_group_name_H-M   'P 1'
#
loop_
_entity.id
_entity.type
_entity.pdbx_description
1 polymer ?
#
loop_
_entity_poly.entity_id
_entity_poly.type
_entity_poly.pdbx_seq_one_letter_code
_entity_poly.pdbx_strand_id
1 'polypeptide(L)'
;MGPVQKEQTREQVVARLISMLHQAHAMGAELVVYPELALTTFFPRWFVDDITQADHWYERNMPNAATQPLFDEAKRLGVGFCLGYAHLDERSDGTVHRWNVQTLVERDGSIVATYRKTHIPGHEHHEPDRPFQHAERYYFEPSPDGFGVSCAFGGIVGMAICNDRRWPETYRVMGLQGVELVLIGYNTPIHYVPDPSQDILQGFHNALVMQSGAYQNGTWVVGVAKGGVEEGVDSLCQSMIVAPSGQIVAQTLTSDDEVIVARCDLDWCAKYKDTLFDFDKYRRPEVYGRITSQRGAVLPD
;
A
#
# COMPACT_ATOMS: atom_id res chain seq x y z
N MET A 1 -6.55 10.18 1.78
CA MET A 1 -6.75 10.89 0.50
C MET A 1 -8.15 10.56 0.00
N GLY A 2 -8.95 11.57 -0.38
CA GLY A 2 -10.25 11.39 -1.00
C GLY A 2 -10.16 10.82 -2.43
N PRO A 3 -11.28 10.63 -3.13
CA PRO A 3 -11.33 9.96 -4.43
C PRO A 3 -10.57 10.73 -5.52
N VAL A 4 -10.08 10.02 -6.52
CA VAL A 4 -9.55 10.58 -7.77
C VAL A 4 -10.48 10.20 -8.91
N GLN A 5 -11.19 11.18 -9.47
CA GLN A 5 -12.12 10.93 -10.56
C GLN A 5 -11.38 10.79 -11.91
N LYS A 6 -11.99 10.10 -12.85
CA LYS A 6 -11.40 9.75 -14.16
C LYS A 6 -10.99 10.97 -14.98
N GLU A 7 -11.73 12.07 -14.86
CA GLU A 7 -11.47 13.32 -15.60
C GLU A 7 -10.32 14.14 -15.01
N GLN A 8 -9.85 13.84 -13.80
CA GLN A 8 -8.74 14.59 -13.19
C GLN A 8 -7.44 14.31 -13.94
N THR A 9 -6.77 15.38 -14.33
CA THR A 9 -5.46 15.26 -14.98
C THR A 9 -4.37 14.91 -13.95
N ARG A 10 -3.25 14.39 -14.44
CA ARG A 10 -2.10 14.04 -13.59
C ARG A 10 -1.60 15.25 -12.81
N GLU A 11 -1.55 16.42 -13.46
CA GLU A 11 -1.12 17.68 -12.85
C GLU A 11 -2.06 18.13 -11.74
N GLN A 12 -3.38 17.98 -11.92
CA GLN A 12 -4.37 18.31 -10.88
C GLN A 12 -4.20 17.39 -9.65
N VAL A 13 -3.98 16.11 -9.89
CA VAL A 13 -3.75 15.15 -8.80
C VAL A 13 -2.44 15.45 -8.08
N VAL A 14 -1.35 15.71 -8.81
CA VAL A 14 -0.04 16.06 -8.22
C VAL A 14 -0.13 17.36 -7.40
N ALA A 15 -0.82 18.39 -7.89
CA ALA A 15 -1.05 19.62 -7.13
C ALA A 15 -1.80 19.35 -5.81
N ARG A 16 -2.76 18.42 -5.82
CA ARG A 16 -3.48 17.99 -4.62
C ARG A 16 -2.55 17.23 -3.64
N LEU A 17 -1.68 16.32 -4.14
CA LEU A 17 -0.69 15.64 -3.31
C LEU A 17 0.28 16.64 -2.66
N ILE A 18 0.73 17.68 -3.40
CA ILE A 18 1.57 18.76 -2.87
C ILE A 18 0.85 19.55 -1.77
N SER A 19 -0.44 19.84 -1.94
CA SER A 19 -1.23 20.50 -0.90
C SER A 19 -1.27 19.68 0.39
N MET A 20 -1.45 18.34 0.29
CA MET A 20 -1.43 17.45 1.45
C MET A 20 0.00 17.34 2.05
N LEU A 21 1.04 17.40 1.22
CA LEU A 21 2.43 17.45 1.69
C LEU A 21 2.70 18.68 2.54
N HIS A 22 2.20 19.86 2.10
CA HIS A 22 2.31 21.11 2.87
C HIS A 22 1.58 21.03 4.21
N GLN A 23 0.37 20.45 4.23
CA GLN A 23 -0.38 20.26 5.48
C GLN A 23 0.39 19.33 6.43
N ALA A 24 0.90 18.19 5.93
CA ALA A 24 1.68 17.25 6.72
C ALA A 24 2.97 17.89 7.26
N HIS A 25 3.70 18.64 6.42
CA HIS A 25 4.89 19.38 6.84
C HIS A 25 4.57 20.41 7.94
N ALA A 26 3.48 21.17 7.81
CA ALA A 26 3.04 22.14 8.83
C ALA A 26 2.68 21.46 10.17
N MET A 27 2.30 20.17 10.14
CA MET A 27 2.05 19.35 11.33
C MET A 27 3.32 18.64 11.85
N GLY A 28 4.48 18.88 11.24
CA GLY A 28 5.78 18.33 11.65
C GLY A 28 6.09 16.92 11.10
N ALA A 29 5.39 16.47 10.06
CA ALA A 29 5.70 15.18 9.43
C ALA A 29 7.05 15.21 8.70
N GLU A 30 7.82 14.15 8.84
CA GLU A 30 9.08 13.92 8.12
C GLU A 30 8.92 12.94 6.95
N LEU A 31 7.86 12.13 6.98
CA LEU A 31 7.48 11.16 5.96
C LEU A 31 5.98 11.23 5.73
N VAL A 32 5.57 11.35 4.47
CA VAL A 32 4.16 11.32 4.04
C VAL A 32 3.89 10.04 3.24
N VAL A 33 2.82 9.33 3.58
CA VAL A 33 2.41 8.12 2.85
C VAL A 33 1.14 8.43 2.07
N TYR A 34 1.20 8.19 0.76
CA TYR A 34 0.05 8.28 -0.15
C TYR A 34 -0.53 6.89 -0.43
N PRO A 35 -1.81 6.79 -0.82
CA PRO A 35 -2.44 5.50 -1.04
C PRO A 35 -1.95 4.78 -2.31
N GLU A 36 -2.39 3.55 -2.48
CA GLU A 36 -2.27 2.78 -3.72
C GLU A 36 -2.88 3.55 -4.89
N LEU A 37 -2.24 3.52 -6.06
CA LEU A 37 -2.70 4.20 -7.29
C LEU A 37 -3.13 5.67 -7.03
N ALA A 38 -2.32 6.39 -6.25
CA ALA A 38 -2.64 7.76 -5.82
C ALA A 38 -2.73 8.76 -6.98
N LEU A 39 -2.09 8.45 -8.11
CA LEU A 39 -2.03 9.33 -9.29
C LEU A 39 -3.24 9.19 -10.22
N THR A 40 -4.08 8.17 -10.04
CA THR A 40 -5.20 7.87 -10.93
C THR A 40 -6.44 7.49 -10.16
N THR A 41 -7.60 7.48 -10.83
CA THR A 41 -8.72 6.66 -10.37
C THR A 41 -8.30 5.19 -10.27
N PHE A 42 -9.03 4.39 -9.46
CA PHE A 42 -8.81 2.94 -9.40
C PHE A 42 -9.38 2.29 -10.68
N PHE A 43 -8.62 2.38 -11.77
CA PHE A 43 -9.06 1.92 -13.10
C PHE A 43 -9.34 0.41 -13.21
N PRO A 44 -8.86 -0.51 -12.36
CA PRO A 44 -9.27 -1.91 -12.39
C PRO A 44 -10.76 -2.16 -12.14
N ARG A 45 -11.55 -1.10 -11.85
CA ARG A 45 -13.02 -1.17 -11.79
C ARG A 45 -13.71 -1.29 -13.13
N TRP A 46 -12.99 -1.03 -14.22
CA TRP A 46 -13.45 -1.25 -15.59
C TRP A 46 -12.68 -2.38 -16.24
N PHE A 47 -13.27 -2.96 -17.28
CA PHE A 47 -12.60 -3.90 -18.15
C PHE A 47 -12.49 -3.29 -19.54
N VAL A 48 -11.32 -3.33 -20.14
CA VAL A 48 -11.08 -2.92 -21.53
C VAL A 48 -10.69 -4.15 -22.34
N ASP A 49 -11.20 -4.27 -23.57
CA ASP A 49 -10.94 -5.44 -24.42
C ASP A 49 -9.46 -5.51 -24.88
N ASP A 50 -8.85 -4.35 -25.08
CA ASP A 50 -7.43 -4.21 -25.37
C ASP A 50 -6.72 -3.48 -24.22
N ILE A 51 -5.86 -4.19 -23.53
CA ILE A 51 -5.16 -3.67 -22.35
C ILE A 51 -4.32 -2.41 -22.65
N THR A 52 -3.88 -2.22 -23.90
CA THR A 52 -3.12 -1.03 -24.30
C THR A 52 -3.94 0.27 -24.19
N GLN A 53 -5.28 0.18 -24.22
CA GLN A 53 -6.17 1.32 -23.96
C GLN A 53 -6.01 1.86 -22.53
N ALA A 54 -5.48 1.06 -21.60
CA ALA A 54 -5.21 1.45 -20.22
C ALA A 54 -3.84 2.09 -20.02
N ASP A 55 -2.95 2.09 -21.02
CA ASP A 55 -1.56 2.52 -20.87
C ASP A 55 -1.42 3.98 -20.43
N HIS A 56 -2.42 4.83 -20.67
CA HIS A 56 -2.46 6.22 -20.21
C HIS A 56 -2.60 6.37 -18.69
N TRP A 57 -2.97 5.31 -17.95
CA TRP A 57 -3.02 5.29 -16.49
C TRP A 57 -1.69 4.91 -15.86
N TYR A 58 -0.72 4.40 -16.64
CA TYR A 58 0.57 3.95 -16.14
C TYR A 58 1.65 5.03 -16.31
N GLU A 59 2.57 5.08 -15.38
CA GLU A 59 3.81 5.85 -15.48
C GLU A 59 4.91 4.98 -16.08
N ARG A 60 5.63 5.50 -17.07
CA ARG A 60 6.80 4.80 -17.66
C ARG A 60 8.08 5.09 -16.90
N ASN A 61 8.14 6.26 -16.27
CA ASN A 61 9.28 6.69 -15.46
C ASN A 61 8.78 7.38 -14.20
N MET A 62 9.56 7.31 -13.13
CA MET A 62 9.31 8.01 -11.89
C MET A 62 10.63 8.62 -11.37
N PRO A 63 10.72 9.95 -11.16
CA PRO A 63 9.72 10.93 -11.59
C PRO A 63 9.64 11.13 -13.09
N ASN A 64 8.57 11.75 -13.57
CA ASN A 64 8.39 12.26 -14.92
C ASN A 64 7.96 13.73 -14.86
N ALA A 65 7.72 14.37 -16.03
CA ALA A 65 7.39 15.79 -16.08
C ALA A 65 6.17 16.19 -15.22
N ALA A 66 5.16 15.34 -15.13
CA ALA A 66 3.97 15.63 -14.32
C ALA A 66 4.21 15.43 -12.81
N THR A 67 5.03 14.45 -12.42
CA THR A 67 5.29 14.08 -11.03
C THR A 67 6.51 14.80 -10.42
N GLN A 68 7.44 15.30 -11.25
CA GLN A 68 8.64 16.02 -10.80
C GLN A 68 8.34 17.14 -9.79
N PRO A 69 7.26 17.96 -9.95
CA PRO A 69 6.93 19.00 -8.97
C PRO A 69 6.73 18.49 -7.54
N LEU A 70 6.21 17.26 -7.36
CA LEU A 70 6.06 16.65 -6.02
C LEU A 70 7.43 16.32 -5.42
N PHE A 71 8.35 15.77 -6.21
CA PHE A 71 9.71 15.45 -5.78
C PHE A 71 10.50 16.71 -5.41
N ASP A 72 10.42 17.75 -6.24
CA ASP A 72 11.09 19.02 -6.00
C ASP A 72 10.59 19.69 -4.73
N GLU A 73 9.28 19.70 -4.52
CA GLU A 73 8.68 20.30 -3.34
C GLU A 73 8.97 19.51 -2.06
N ALA A 74 8.91 18.18 -2.10
CA ALA A 74 9.29 17.32 -1.00
C ALA A 74 10.75 17.56 -0.57
N LYS A 75 11.67 17.58 -1.55
CA LYS A 75 13.08 17.93 -1.32
C LYS A 75 13.25 19.31 -0.71
N ARG A 76 12.54 20.33 -1.24
CA ARG A 76 12.58 21.72 -0.73
C ARG A 76 12.15 21.81 0.73
N LEU A 77 11.15 21.01 1.13
CA LEU A 77 10.63 20.95 2.49
C LEU A 77 11.46 20.03 3.41
N GLY A 78 12.33 19.20 2.86
CA GLY A 78 13.05 18.17 3.61
C GLY A 78 12.13 17.08 4.16
N VAL A 79 11.05 16.76 3.44
CA VAL A 79 10.05 15.73 3.78
C VAL A 79 10.11 14.64 2.74
N GLY A 80 10.28 13.39 3.19
CA GLY A 80 10.18 12.27 2.27
C GLY A 80 8.75 11.81 2.07
N PHE A 81 8.52 10.91 1.12
CA PHE A 81 7.19 10.39 0.87
C PHE A 81 7.21 8.96 0.32
N CYS A 82 6.07 8.28 0.45
CA CYS A 82 5.80 6.99 -0.16
C CYS A 82 4.59 7.15 -1.10
N LEU A 83 4.74 6.78 -2.38
CA LEU A 83 3.77 7.04 -3.44
C LEU A 83 3.39 5.77 -4.18
N GLY A 84 2.08 5.44 -4.21
CA GLY A 84 1.52 4.33 -4.99
C GLY A 84 1.10 4.76 -6.40
N TYR A 85 1.49 4.00 -7.44
CA TYR A 85 1.12 4.25 -8.83
C TYR A 85 1.17 2.98 -9.68
N ALA A 86 0.59 3.03 -10.89
CA ALA A 86 0.72 1.97 -11.90
C ALA A 86 1.97 2.22 -12.75
N HIS A 87 2.81 1.22 -12.95
CA HIS A 87 4.06 1.32 -13.70
C HIS A 87 4.05 0.42 -14.92
N LEU A 88 4.34 0.99 -16.09
CA LEU A 88 4.57 0.30 -17.35
C LEU A 88 6.07 0.16 -17.59
N ASP A 89 6.57 -1.07 -17.45
CA ASP A 89 7.98 -1.41 -17.62
C ASP A 89 8.20 -2.00 -19.02
N GLU A 90 8.63 -1.15 -19.96
CA GLU A 90 8.96 -1.53 -21.34
C GLU A 90 10.42 -1.93 -21.42
N ARG A 91 10.67 -3.21 -21.63
CA ARG A 91 12.02 -3.78 -21.72
C ARG A 91 12.62 -3.60 -23.11
N SER A 92 13.95 -3.61 -23.18
CA SER A 92 14.70 -3.48 -24.44
C SER A 92 14.48 -4.66 -25.43
N ASP A 93 13.99 -5.80 -24.95
CA ASP A 93 13.62 -6.97 -25.74
C ASP A 93 12.18 -6.89 -26.31
N GLY A 94 11.45 -5.80 -26.02
CA GLY A 94 10.08 -5.58 -26.44
C GLY A 94 9.02 -6.17 -25.50
N THR A 95 9.41 -6.80 -24.39
CA THR A 95 8.45 -7.23 -23.37
C THR A 95 7.91 -6.03 -22.60
N VAL A 96 6.63 -6.07 -22.25
CA VAL A 96 5.93 -5.04 -21.49
C VAL A 96 5.35 -5.67 -20.23
N HIS A 97 5.80 -5.19 -19.09
CA HIS A 97 5.26 -5.59 -17.78
C HIS A 97 4.42 -4.47 -17.19
N ARG A 98 3.36 -4.84 -16.48
CA ARG A 98 2.45 -3.91 -15.82
C ARG A 98 2.41 -4.18 -14.32
N TRP A 99 2.91 -3.22 -13.54
CA TRP A 99 3.07 -3.36 -12.11
C TRP A 99 2.21 -2.37 -11.33
N ASN A 100 1.61 -2.83 -10.24
CA ASN A 100 1.12 -1.97 -9.18
C ASN A 100 2.29 -1.75 -8.22
N VAL A 101 2.77 -0.52 -8.09
CA VAL A 101 4.01 -0.21 -7.37
C VAL A 101 3.82 0.83 -6.28
N GLN A 102 4.74 0.82 -5.32
CA GLN A 102 4.88 1.84 -4.29
C GLN A 102 6.35 2.22 -4.18
N THR A 103 6.66 3.52 -4.27
CA THR A 103 8.03 4.04 -4.25
C THR A 103 8.27 4.87 -2.99
N LEU A 104 9.37 4.59 -2.29
CA LEU A 104 9.84 5.34 -1.12
C LEU A 104 10.88 6.36 -1.54
N VAL A 105 10.63 7.62 -1.19
CA VAL A 105 11.49 8.78 -1.52
C VAL A 105 11.98 9.42 -0.23
N GLU A 106 13.30 9.54 -0.08
CA GLU A 106 13.94 10.18 1.07
C GLU A 106 13.84 11.71 1.00
N ARG A 107 14.19 12.40 2.10
CA ARG A 107 14.09 13.86 2.27
C ARG A 107 14.89 14.66 1.26
N ASP A 108 15.92 14.06 0.64
CA ASP A 108 16.73 14.67 -0.40
C ASP A 108 16.15 14.53 -1.82
N GLY A 109 14.98 13.85 -1.93
CA GLY A 109 14.29 13.56 -3.19
C GLY A 109 14.80 12.32 -3.92
N SER A 110 15.73 11.55 -3.33
CA SER A 110 16.20 10.30 -3.92
C SER A 110 15.21 9.16 -3.68
N ILE A 111 15.03 8.30 -4.70
CA ILE A 111 14.26 7.07 -4.56
C ILE A 111 15.13 6.03 -3.83
N VAL A 112 14.68 5.62 -2.67
CA VAL A 112 15.37 4.61 -1.83
C VAL A 112 14.99 3.20 -2.26
N ALA A 113 13.70 2.98 -2.52
CA ALA A 113 13.17 1.67 -2.87
C ALA A 113 11.90 1.77 -3.70
N THR A 114 11.65 0.76 -4.50
CA THR A 114 10.37 0.55 -5.20
C THR A 114 9.90 -0.87 -4.91
N TYR A 115 8.68 -0.99 -4.40
CA TYR A 115 8.01 -2.26 -4.15
C TYR A 115 6.95 -2.50 -5.23
N ARG A 116 6.88 -3.73 -5.73
CA ARG A 116 5.85 -4.22 -6.64
C ARG A 116 4.91 -5.13 -5.88
N LYS A 117 3.59 -4.92 -6.05
CA LYS A 117 2.56 -5.71 -5.36
C LYS A 117 2.70 -7.21 -5.61
N THR A 118 2.73 -7.98 -4.55
CA THR A 118 2.93 -9.44 -4.60
C THR A 118 1.59 -10.19 -4.64
N HIS A 119 0.62 -9.82 -3.80
CA HIS A 119 -0.68 -10.48 -3.76
C HIS A 119 -1.72 -9.69 -4.56
N ILE A 120 -1.85 -10.00 -5.84
CA ILE A 120 -2.84 -9.37 -6.72
C ILE A 120 -4.22 -10.02 -6.50
N PRO A 121 -5.23 -9.27 -5.99
CA PRO A 121 -6.59 -9.79 -5.82
C PRO A 121 -7.41 -9.68 -7.11
N GLY A 122 -8.67 -10.06 -7.01
CA GLY A 122 -9.65 -9.86 -8.08
C GLY A 122 -9.57 -10.93 -9.16
N HIS A 123 -10.01 -10.59 -10.36
CA HIS A 123 -10.20 -11.51 -11.49
C HIS A 123 -9.44 -11.07 -12.74
N GLU A 124 -9.26 -12.01 -13.68
CA GLU A 124 -8.50 -11.80 -14.93
C GLU A 124 -9.43 -11.56 -16.14
N HIS A 125 -10.69 -12.01 -16.06
CA HIS A 125 -11.63 -11.98 -17.17
C HIS A 125 -12.78 -11.02 -16.87
N HIS A 126 -13.41 -10.49 -17.94
CA HIS A 126 -14.57 -9.64 -17.79
C HIS A 126 -15.72 -10.41 -17.13
N GLU A 127 -16.31 -9.85 -16.10
CA GLU A 127 -17.49 -10.37 -15.41
C GLU A 127 -18.65 -9.37 -15.58
N PRO A 128 -19.41 -9.45 -16.70
CA PRO A 128 -20.34 -8.40 -17.11
C PRO A 128 -21.51 -8.18 -16.14
N ASP A 129 -21.86 -9.18 -15.34
CA ASP A 129 -22.97 -9.11 -14.37
C ASP A 129 -22.58 -8.36 -13.07
N ARG A 130 -21.31 -7.98 -12.91
CA ARG A 130 -20.86 -7.22 -11.73
C ARG A 130 -21.20 -5.74 -11.88
N PRO A 131 -21.59 -5.06 -10.79
CA PRO A 131 -21.86 -3.62 -10.80
C PRO A 131 -20.60 -2.79 -11.10
N PHE A 132 -19.43 -3.33 -10.78
CA PHE A 132 -18.09 -2.85 -11.15
C PHE A 132 -17.11 -4.03 -11.13
N GLN A 133 -16.05 -3.91 -11.91
CA GLN A 133 -15.00 -4.93 -11.91
C GLN A 133 -14.04 -4.76 -10.74
N HIS A 134 -13.32 -5.81 -10.40
CA HIS A 134 -12.12 -5.79 -9.59
C HIS A 134 -11.05 -6.57 -10.35
N ALA A 135 -10.67 -6.04 -11.51
CA ALA A 135 -9.89 -6.74 -12.52
C ALA A 135 -8.36 -6.53 -12.34
N GLU A 136 -7.88 -6.45 -11.09
CA GLU A 136 -6.45 -6.22 -10.85
C GLU A 136 -5.57 -7.29 -11.51
N ARG A 137 -5.98 -8.55 -11.52
CA ARG A 137 -5.22 -9.65 -12.15
C ARG A 137 -5.17 -9.56 -13.67
N TYR A 138 -6.04 -8.78 -14.29
CA TYR A 138 -5.97 -8.44 -15.71
C TYR A 138 -4.95 -7.35 -15.99
N TYR A 139 -4.88 -6.35 -15.11
CA TYR A 139 -4.05 -5.16 -15.29
C TYR A 139 -2.65 -5.27 -14.73
N PHE A 140 -2.40 -6.12 -13.73
CA PHE A 140 -1.13 -6.18 -13.02
C PHE A 140 -0.61 -7.61 -12.86
N GLU A 141 0.70 -7.74 -12.99
CA GLU A 141 1.42 -8.97 -12.72
C GLU A 141 1.79 -9.07 -11.22
N PRO A 142 1.75 -10.27 -10.63
CA PRO A 142 2.29 -10.47 -9.28
C PRO A 142 3.81 -10.34 -9.29
N SER A 143 4.36 -9.58 -8.35
CA SER A 143 5.82 -9.44 -8.23
C SER A 143 6.50 -10.76 -7.86
N PRO A 144 7.60 -11.12 -8.52
CA PRO A 144 8.45 -12.23 -8.11
C PRO A 144 9.44 -11.85 -6.99
N ASP A 145 9.59 -10.55 -6.66
CA ASP A 145 10.66 -10.04 -5.79
C ASP A 145 10.38 -10.29 -4.29
N GLY A 146 9.09 -10.52 -3.93
CA GLY A 146 8.67 -10.71 -2.55
C GLY A 146 8.72 -9.41 -1.71
N PHE A 147 8.91 -9.56 -0.40
CA PHE A 147 8.84 -8.46 0.58
C PHE A 147 10.23 -8.09 1.09
N GLY A 148 10.83 -7.07 0.50
CA GLY A 148 12.09 -6.49 0.94
C GLY A 148 11.91 -5.36 1.95
N VAL A 149 13.01 -5.00 2.62
CA VAL A 149 13.11 -3.81 3.48
C VAL A 149 14.29 -2.95 3.07
N SER A 150 14.28 -1.67 3.45
CA SER A 150 15.33 -0.70 3.14
C SER A 150 15.66 0.17 4.34
N CYS A 151 16.90 0.58 4.49
CA CYS A 151 17.28 1.59 5.48
C CYS A 151 16.84 2.97 4.96
N ALA A 152 15.95 3.63 5.67
CA ALA A 152 15.46 4.97 5.38
C ALA A 152 14.92 5.63 6.65
N PHE A 153 14.91 6.96 6.71
CA PHE A 153 14.36 7.74 7.84
C PHE A 153 14.93 7.34 9.22
N GLY A 154 16.16 6.83 9.23
CA GLY A 154 16.85 6.42 10.46
C GLY A 154 16.44 5.04 11.00
N GLY A 155 15.70 4.25 10.23
CA GLY A 155 15.26 2.90 10.60
C GLY A 155 15.15 1.94 9.41
N ILE A 156 14.53 0.79 9.66
CA ILE A 156 14.28 -0.26 8.67
C ILE A 156 12.82 -0.17 8.22
N VAL A 157 12.61 0.22 6.96
CA VAL A 157 11.28 0.48 6.38
C VAL A 157 10.92 -0.61 5.36
N GLY A 158 9.72 -1.13 5.47
CA GLY A 158 9.11 -2.06 4.50
C GLY A 158 7.89 -1.45 3.84
N MET A 159 7.53 -1.95 2.66
CA MET A 159 6.36 -1.52 1.90
C MET A 159 5.46 -2.71 1.56
N ALA A 160 4.16 -2.45 1.50
CA ALA A 160 3.15 -3.42 1.06
C ALA A 160 1.99 -2.66 0.40
N ILE A 161 1.24 -3.31 -0.48
CA ILE A 161 0.14 -2.67 -1.21
C ILE A 161 -1.16 -3.45 -1.00
N CYS A 162 -2.18 -2.76 -0.51
CA CYS A 162 -3.58 -3.18 -0.48
C CYS A 162 -3.79 -4.61 0.04
N ASN A 163 -4.00 -5.59 -0.85
CA ASN A 163 -4.26 -6.98 -0.48
C ASN A 163 -3.10 -7.64 0.29
N ASP A 164 -1.87 -7.18 0.10
CA ASP A 164 -0.70 -7.70 0.83
C ASP A 164 -0.92 -7.63 2.35
N ARG A 165 -1.59 -6.56 2.86
CA ARG A 165 -1.83 -6.38 4.30
C ARG A 165 -2.70 -7.47 4.94
N ARG A 166 -3.44 -8.24 4.11
CA ARG A 166 -4.33 -9.32 4.58
C ARG A 166 -3.60 -10.62 4.89
N TRP A 167 -2.36 -10.75 4.43
CA TRP A 167 -1.54 -11.96 4.55
C TRP A 167 -0.52 -11.80 5.68
N PRO A 168 -0.56 -12.66 6.71
CA PRO A 168 0.38 -12.57 7.83
C PRO A 168 1.83 -12.78 7.39
N GLU A 169 2.07 -13.51 6.31
CA GLU A 169 3.39 -13.73 5.70
C GLU A 169 4.04 -12.42 5.28
N THR A 170 3.27 -11.46 4.76
CA THR A 170 3.78 -10.13 4.38
C THR A 170 4.54 -9.47 5.53
N TYR A 171 3.90 -9.38 6.68
CA TYR A 171 4.53 -8.78 7.87
C TYR A 171 5.65 -9.66 8.44
N ARG A 172 5.45 -10.99 8.42
CA ARG A 172 6.45 -11.91 8.99
C ARG A 172 7.73 -11.93 8.18
N VAL A 173 7.67 -11.91 6.85
CA VAL A 173 8.87 -11.86 5.99
C VAL A 173 9.64 -10.57 6.22
N MET A 174 8.97 -9.42 6.31
CA MET A 174 9.61 -8.14 6.66
C MET A 174 10.09 -8.13 8.12
N GLY A 175 9.31 -8.71 9.05
CA GLY A 175 9.68 -8.84 10.47
C GLY A 175 10.98 -9.60 10.67
N LEU A 176 11.21 -10.67 9.89
CA LEU A 176 12.46 -11.43 9.90
C LEU A 176 13.66 -10.69 9.32
N GLN A 177 13.43 -9.59 8.62
CA GLN A 177 14.45 -8.66 8.12
C GLN A 177 14.63 -7.46 9.06
N GLY A 178 13.95 -7.46 10.21
CA GLY A 178 14.10 -6.43 11.24
C GLY A 178 13.24 -5.19 11.05
N VAL A 179 12.21 -5.21 10.17
CA VAL A 179 11.38 -4.04 9.86
C VAL A 179 10.87 -3.32 11.12
N GLU A 180 10.97 -2.00 11.13
CA GLU A 180 10.52 -1.14 12.23
C GLU A 180 9.29 -0.30 11.83
N LEU A 181 9.13 -0.04 10.52
CA LEU A 181 8.03 0.73 9.97
C LEU A 181 7.54 0.10 8.66
N VAL A 182 6.27 -0.28 8.59
CA VAL A 182 5.62 -0.81 7.38
C VAL A 182 4.66 0.24 6.82
N LEU A 183 4.84 0.59 5.54
CA LEU A 183 4.03 1.56 4.81
C LEU A 183 3.11 0.84 3.84
N ILE A 184 1.80 1.11 3.94
CA ILE A 184 0.79 0.40 3.16
C ILE A 184 -0.17 1.40 2.52
N GLY A 185 -0.17 1.48 1.19
CA GLY A 185 -1.22 2.16 0.43
C GLY A 185 -2.32 1.18 0.01
N TYR A 186 -3.59 1.56 0.09
CA TYR A 186 -4.68 0.70 -0.38
C TYR A 186 -5.88 1.42 -0.95
N ASN A 187 -6.55 0.72 -1.88
CA ASN A 187 -7.88 1.02 -2.39
C ASN A 187 -8.77 -0.20 -2.10
N THR A 188 -9.83 -0.01 -1.34
CA THR A 188 -10.72 -1.13 -1.00
C THR A 188 -12.16 -0.65 -1.16
N PRO A 189 -12.93 -1.18 -2.11
CA PRO A 189 -14.36 -0.90 -2.17
C PRO A 189 -15.05 -1.46 -0.92
N ILE A 190 -16.05 -0.73 -0.40
CA ILE A 190 -16.86 -1.22 0.73
C ILE A 190 -17.65 -2.45 0.29
N HIS A 191 -18.29 -2.35 -0.89
CA HIS A 191 -19.08 -3.46 -1.42
C HIS A 191 -18.20 -4.60 -1.92
N TYR A 192 -18.27 -5.75 -1.24
CA TYR A 192 -17.56 -6.97 -1.61
C TYR A 192 -18.47 -7.86 -2.47
N VAL A 193 -18.40 -7.70 -3.79
CA VAL A 193 -19.30 -8.36 -4.75
C VAL A 193 -19.43 -9.88 -4.57
N PRO A 194 -18.34 -10.64 -4.28
CA PRO A 194 -18.46 -12.09 -4.08
C PRO A 194 -19.29 -12.50 -2.86
N ASP A 195 -19.34 -11.65 -1.84
CA ASP A 195 -20.10 -11.90 -0.61
C ASP A 195 -20.48 -10.58 0.09
N PRO A 196 -21.62 -9.97 -0.28
CA PRO A 196 -22.07 -8.69 0.29
C PRO A 196 -22.32 -8.72 1.81
N SER A 197 -22.46 -9.87 2.41
CA SER A 197 -22.61 -9.97 3.88
C SER A 197 -21.37 -9.47 4.63
N GLN A 198 -20.22 -9.39 3.95
CA GLN A 198 -18.96 -8.92 4.53
C GLN A 198 -18.81 -7.38 4.47
N ASP A 199 -19.69 -6.65 3.78
CA ASP A 199 -19.57 -5.19 3.64
C ASP A 199 -19.50 -4.48 5.01
N ILE A 200 -20.36 -4.91 5.96
CA ILE A 200 -20.38 -4.37 7.32
C ILE A 200 -19.09 -4.67 8.12
N LEU A 201 -18.31 -5.65 7.70
CA LEU A 201 -17.10 -6.09 8.39
C LEU A 201 -15.82 -5.49 7.79
N GLN A 202 -15.89 -4.80 6.64
CA GLN A 202 -14.72 -4.29 5.94
C GLN A 202 -13.82 -3.42 6.83
N GLY A 203 -14.41 -2.50 7.60
CA GLY A 203 -13.67 -1.65 8.52
C GLY A 203 -13.01 -2.42 9.66
N PHE A 204 -13.72 -3.40 10.23
CA PHE A 204 -13.18 -4.28 11.26
C PHE A 204 -11.99 -5.11 10.72
N HIS A 205 -12.16 -5.75 9.55
CA HIS A 205 -11.10 -6.54 8.94
C HIS A 205 -9.87 -5.71 8.59
N ASN A 206 -10.09 -4.46 8.12
CA ASN A 206 -9.00 -3.54 7.82
C ASN A 206 -8.15 -3.22 9.06
N ALA A 207 -8.79 -2.87 10.16
CA ALA A 207 -8.11 -2.59 11.42
C ALA A 207 -7.42 -3.84 11.99
N LEU A 208 -8.14 -4.98 12.00
CA LEU A 208 -7.65 -6.25 12.55
C LEU A 208 -6.32 -6.68 11.94
N VAL A 209 -6.21 -6.69 10.61
CA VAL A 209 -5.00 -7.20 9.93
C VAL A 209 -3.79 -6.30 10.17
N MET A 210 -3.97 -4.98 10.23
CA MET A 210 -2.88 -4.04 10.50
C MET A 210 -2.47 -4.05 11.97
N GLN A 211 -3.42 -4.11 12.90
CA GLN A 211 -3.14 -4.23 14.33
C GLN A 211 -2.42 -5.54 14.66
N SER A 212 -2.89 -6.65 14.09
CA SER A 212 -2.24 -7.97 14.24
C SER A 212 -0.85 -7.97 13.64
N GLY A 213 -0.69 -7.42 12.42
CA GLY A 213 0.60 -7.30 11.74
C GLY A 213 1.62 -6.48 12.54
N ALA A 214 1.19 -5.34 13.07
CA ALA A 214 2.02 -4.47 13.91
C ALA A 214 2.47 -5.20 15.18
N TYR A 215 1.54 -5.75 15.94
CA TYR A 215 1.82 -6.38 17.22
C TYR A 215 2.68 -7.63 17.10
N GLN A 216 2.31 -8.57 16.23
CA GLN A 216 3.01 -9.85 16.08
C GLN A 216 4.42 -9.74 15.51
N ASN A 217 4.80 -8.58 14.96
CA ASN A 217 6.13 -8.34 14.41
C ASN A 217 6.85 -7.18 15.10
N GLY A 218 6.25 -6.60 16.15
CA GLY A 218 6.83 -5.51 16.92
C GLY A 218 7.23 -4.32 16.03
N THR A 219 6.33 -3.87 15.14
CA THR A 219 6.61 -2.83 14.13
C THR A 219 5.51 -1.79 14.10
N TRP A 220 5.83 -0.57 13.71
CA TRP A 220 4.84 0.43 13.32
C TRP A 220 4.20 0.05 11.98
N VAL A 221 2.93 0.35 11.82
CA VAL A 221 2.21 0.18 10.55
C VAL A 221 1.48 1.48 10.21
N VAL A 222 1.75 2.05 9.04
CA VAL A 222 1.05 3.19 8.48
C VAL A 222 0.23 2.70 7.30
N GLY A 223 -1.09 2.63 7.47
CA GLY A 223 -2.01 2.22 6.42
C GLY A 223 -2.79 3.41 5.88
N VAL A 224 -2.71 3.68 4.57
CA VAL A 224 -3.31 4.84 3.93
C VAL A 224 -4.30 4.42 2.85
N ALA A 225 -5.56 4.78 3.09
CA ALA A 225 -6.68 4.55 2.17
C ALA A 225 -6.83 5.67 1.14
N LYS A 226 -7.25 5.32 -0.06
CA LYS A 226 -8.02 6.22 -0.90
C LYS A 226 -9.51 5.98 -0.58
N GLY A 227 -10.19 7.01 -0.08
CA GLY A 227 -11.56 6.91 0.42
C GLY A 227 -12.57 7.69 -0.42
N GLY A 228 -13.84 7.62 -0.01
CA GLY A 228 -14.96 8.33 -0.64
C GLY A 228 -15.48 7.65 -1.90
N VAL A 229 -16.40 8.33 -2.57
CA VAL A 229 -17.05 7.80 -3.79
C VAL A 229 -16.20 8.14 -5.01
N GLU A 230 -15.56 7.14 -5.57
CA GLU A 230 -14.74 7.25 -6.76
C GLU A 230 -15.45 6.54 -7.93
N GLU A 231 -15.82 7.29 -8.96
CA GLU A 231 -16.55 6.76 -10.12
C GLU A 231 -17.81 5.93 -9.73
N GLY A 232 -18.55 6.42 -8.73
CA GLY A 232 -19.76 5.75 -8.25
C GLY A 232 -19.53 4.57 -7.31
N VAL A 233 -18.30 4.20 -7.03
CA VAL A 233 -17.95 3.12 -6.09
C VAL A 233 -17.47 3.72 -4.77
N ASP A 234 -18.15 3.34 -3.68
CA ASP A 234 -17.80 3.77 -2.34
C ASP A 234 -16.61 2.98 -1.82
N SER A 235 -15.57 3.69 -1.41
CA SER A 235 -14.30 3.12 -0.94
C SER A 235 -14.13 3.26 0.56
N LEU A 236 -13.55 2.23 1.16
CA LEU A 236 -13.21 2.20 2.56
C LEU A 236 -12.21 3.30 2.87
N CYS A 237 -12.63 4.28 3.68
CA CYS A 237 -11.74 5.27 4.27
C CYS A 237 -10.82 4.61 5.31
N GLN A 238 -10.64 5.13 6.49
CA GLN A 238 -9.94 4.50 7.60
C GLN A 238 -8.43 4.33 7.39
N SER A 239 -7.76 5.39 6.90
CA SER A 239 -6.31 5.47 7.08
C SER A 239 -5.98 5.47 8.56
N MET A 240 -4.91 4.75 8.95
CA MET A 240 -4.54 4.64 10.36
C MET A 240 -3.04 4.48 10.55
N ILE A 241 -2.57 4.90 11.72
CA ILE A 241 -1.23 4.63 12.21
C ILE A 241 -1.34 3.72 13.42
N VAL A 242 -0.66 2.59 13.38
CA VAL A 242 -0.71 1.54 14.40
C VAL A 242 0.66 1.38 15.04
N ALA A 243 0.70 1.45 16.36
CA ALA A 243 1.94 1.27 17.13
C ALA A 243 2.35 -0.21 17.24
N PRO A 244 3.60 -0.53 17.62
CA PRO A 244 4.06 -1.90 17.84
C PRO A 244 3.24 -2.69 18.89
N SER A 245 2.48 -1.99 19.72
CA SER A 245 1.51 -2.59 20.65
C SER A 245 0.24 -3.14 20.00
N GLY A 246 0.01 -2.84 18.70
CA GLY A 246 -1.25 -3.09 18.01
C GLY A 246 -2.31 -2.02 18.23
N GLN A 247 -2.02 -0.95 18.99
CA GLN A 247 -2.97 0.13 19.22
C GLN A 247 -2.98 1.13 18.05
N ILE A 248 -4.16 1.52 17.61
CA ILE A 248 -4.34 2.63 16.65
C ILE A 248 -4.07 3.93 17.41
N VAL A 249 -3.07 4.69 16.96
CA VAL A 249 -2.66 5.97 17.59
C VAL A 249 -3.16 7.19 16.82
N ALA A 250 -3.51 7.03 15.55
CA ALA A 250 -4.19 8.03 14.74
C ALA A 250 -5.05 7.35 13.68
N GLN A 251 -6.21 7.93 13.36
CA GLN A 251 -7.14 7.41 12.35
C GLN A 251 -7.90 8.57 11.71
N THR A 252 -8.13 8.49 10.39
CA THR A 252 -8.98 9.44 9.66
C THR A 252 -10.45 9.30 10.03
N LEU A 253 -11.16 10.42 10.00
CA LEU A 253 -12.59 10.53 10.35
C LEU A 253 -13.47 10.86 9.14
N THR A 254 -12.88 11.31 8.03
CA THR A 254 -13.61 11.75 6.84
C THR A 254 -13.35 10.86 5.63
N SER A 255 -14.14 11.07 4.60
CA SER A 255 -13.99 10.39 3.29
C SER A 255 -13.25 11.24 2.24
N ASP A 256 -12.89 12.47 2.61
CA ASP A 256 -12.17 13.42 1.76
C ASP A 256 -10.67 13.45 2.07
N ASP A 257 -9.98 14.47 1.58
CA ASP A 257 -8.58 14.70 1.92
C ASP A 257 -8.45 15.03 3.40
N GLU A 258 -7.73 14.21 4.11
CA GLU A 258 -7.44 14.40 5.53
C GLU A 258 -6.02 13.97 5.82
N VAL A 259 -5.28 14.76 6.58
CA VAL A 259 -3.92 14.45 7.03
C VAL A 259 -3.95 14.11 8.51
N ILE A 260 -3.44 12.94 8.86
CA ILE A 260 -3.21 12.52 10.24
C ILE A 260 -1.71 12.33 10.47
N VAL A 261 -1.23 12.65 11.67
CA VAL A 261 0.18 12.48 12.04
C VAL A 261 0.31 11.78 13.38
N ALA A 262 1.39 11.00 13.54
CA ALA A 262 1.81 10.43 14.80
C ALA A 262 3.33 10.41 14.88
N ARG A 263 3.87 10.52 16.09
CA ARG A 263 5.29 10.27 16.35
C ARG A 263 5.52 8.76 16.43
N CYS A 264 6.19 8.21 15.42
CA CYS A 264 6.60 6.81 15.37
C CYS A 264 8.01 6.68 15.94
N ASP A 265 8.12 6.44 17.24
CA ASP A 265 9.40 6.18 17.92
C ASP A 265 9.82 4.73 17.59
N LEU A 266 10.82 4.57 16.71
CA LEU A 266 11.23 3.26 16.22
C LEU A 266 11.90 2.39 17.31
N ASP A 267 12.47 3.02 18.36
CA ASP A 267 13.03 2.30 19.51
C ASP A 267 11.95 1.49 20.29
N TRP A 268 10.67 1.85 20.12
CA TRP A 268 9.57 1.06 20.69
C TRP A 268 9.49 -0.36 20.12
N CYS A 269 9.97 -0.57 18.92
CA CYS A 269 9.99 -1.90 18.29
C CYS A 269 10.81 -2.90 19.12
N ALA A 270 11.94 -2.47 19.70
CA ALA A 270 12.80 -3.30 20.53
C ALA A 270 12.08 -3.87 21.75
N LYS A 271 11.14 -3.11 22.36
CA LYS A 271 10.37 -3.61 23.51
C LYS A 271 9.61 -4.89 23.23
N TYR A 272 9.19 -5.11 22.00
CA TYR A 272 8.45 -6.29 21.56
C TYR A 272 9.38 -7.34 20.97
N LYS A 273 10.35 -6.92 20.15
CA LYS A 273 11.28 -7.81 19.46
C LYS A 273 12.27 -8.49 20.40
N ASP A 274 12.70 -7.78 21.45
CA ASP A 274 13.69 -8.31 22.42
C ASP A 274 13.03 -9.09 23.58
N THR A 275 11.69 -9.17 23.59
CA THR A 275 10.97 -9.82 24.68
C THR A 275 9.95 -10.85 24.16
N LEU A 276 8.69 -10.44 23.98
CA LEU A 276 7.58 -11.34 23.63
C LEU A 276 7.75 -11.95 22.23
N PHE A 277 8.28 -11.19 21.29
CA PHE A 277 8.50 -11.62 19.91
C PHE A 277 9.98 -11.71 19.56
N ASP A 278 10.80 -12.19 20.50
CA ASP A 278 12.17 -12.59 20.24
C ASP A 278 12.17 -13.82 19.32
N PHE A 279 12.33 -13.55 18.00
CA PHE A 279 12.18 -14.57 16.98
C PHE A 279 13.28 -15.63 17.05
N ASP A 280 14.51 -15.26 17.41
CA ASP A 280 15.63 -16.19 17.55
C ASP A 280 15.37 -17.18 18.68
N LYS A 281 14.73 -16.74 19.74
CA LYS A 281 14.47 -17.54 20.92
C LYS A 281 13.22 -18.42 20.80
N TYR A 282 12.15 -17.89 20.20
CA TYR A 282 10.83 -18.51 20.31
C TYR A 282 10.28 -19.11 19.02
N ARG A 283 10.79 -18.71 17.84
CA ARG A 283 10.30 -19.30 16.59
C ARG A 283 10.77 -20.75 16.44
N ARG A 284 9.95 -21.53 15.78
CA ARG A 284 10.14 -22.96 15.50
C ARG A 284 10.07 -23.23 13.99
N PRO A 285 11.05 -22.70 13.17
CA PRO A 285 11.00 -22.81 11.71
C PRO A 285 10.86 -24.25 11.20
N GLU A 286 11.38 -25.23 11.95
CA GLU A 286 11.33 -26.65 11.64
C GLU A 286 9.89 -27.24 11.58
N VAL A 287 8.90 -26.55 12.14
CA VAL A 287 7.49 -27.00 12.09
C VAL A 287 6.61 -26.13 11.16
N TYR A 288 7.18 -25.13 10.50
CA TYR A 288 6.44 -24.20 9.62
C TYR A 288 6.49 -24.60 8.13
N GLY A 289 7.01 -25.76 7.79
CA GLY A 289 7.23 -26.16 6.39
C GLY A 289 5.99 -26.09 5.50
N ARG A 290 4.79 -26.31 6.04
CA ARG A 290 3.53 -26.18 5.29
C ARG A 290 3.28 -24.78 4.74
N ILE A 291 3.75 -23.73 5.42
CA ILE A 291 3.58 -22.34 4.99
C ILE A 291 4.28 -22.07 3.66
N THR A 292 5.42 -22.72 3.41
CA THR A 292 6.22 -22.54 2.19
C THR A 292 5.99 -23.61 1.12
N SER A 293 5.47 -24.78 1.51
CA SER A 293 5.32 -25.95 0.61
C SER A 293 3.90 -26.14 0.06
N GLN A 294 2.89 -25.48 0.65
CA GLN A 294 1.49 -25.64 0.28
C GLN A 294 0.85 -24.31 -0.13
N ARG A 295 0.08 -24.33 -1.23
CA ARG A 295 -0.72 -23.17 -1.64
C ARG A 295 -2.13 -23.19 -1.04
N GLY A 296 -2.73 -24.33 -0.86
CA GLY A 296 -4.09 -24.50 -0.34
C GLY A 296 -4.16 -25.57 0.76
N ALA A 297 -5.33 -25.72 1.34
CA ALA A 297 -5.56 -26.74 2.36
C ALA A 297 -5.50 -28.15 1.76
N VAL A 298 -4.79 -29.06 2.44
CA VAL A 298 -4.83 -30.51 2.21
C VAL A 298 -5.59 -31.09 3.41
N LEU A 299 -6.79 -31.60 3.15
CA LEU A 299 -7.64 -32.17 4.20
C LEU A 299 -7.07 -33.51 4.67
N PRO A 300 -7.21 -33.85 5.96
CA PRO A 300 -6.91 -35.18 6.44
C PRO A 300 -7.90 -36.20 5.85
N ASP A 301 -7.46 -37.45 5.74
CA ASP A 301 -8.27 -38.59 5.28
C ASP A 301 -9.40 -38.91 6.29
#